data_c5d86473f182928c1d10222d79d56ad4
#
_entry.id   c5d86473f182928c1d10222d79d56ad4
#
_cell.length_a   1.000
_cell.length_b   1.000
_cell.length_c   1.000
_cell.angle_alpha   90.00
_cell.angle_beta   90.00
_cell.angle_gamma   90.00
#
_symmetry.space_group_name_H-M   'P 1'
#
loop_
_entity.id
_entity.type
_entity.pdbx_description
1 polymer ?
#
loop_
_entity_poly.entity_id
_entity_poly.type
_entity_poly.pdbx_seq_one_letter_code
_entity_poly.pdbx_strand_id
1 'polypeptide(L)'
;MMCAPAVDPVTMAAVVKQESGGQPWVVNNNTTRKSTAFASKAAAVAAAVAVVGRGESVDMGLAQINSKNLPALGLTVEQVFDPCTNLAAGANILAAGYARADSLGGALSMYNTGRSDSKIGAAYTQKVFGQAGVQVPAIPGGQLAKLPELVVASSFATNPAAMAAVRLTVTPSPFAAGLSPVKAAFQPASWR
;
A
#
# COMPACT_ATOMS: atom_id res chain seq x y z
N MET A 1 4.58 10.43 -6.23
CA MET A 1 5.61 9.99 -5.25
C MET A 1 6.69 9.23 -5.98
N MET A 2 7.94 9.71 -5.93
CA MET A 2 9.05 9.04 -6.63
C MET A 2 9.37 7.65 -6.06
N CYS A 3 9.06 7.40 -4.78
CA CYS A 3 9.35 6.12 -4.11
C CYS A 3 8.41 4.96 -4.45
N ALA A 4 7.24 5.23 -5.00
CA ALA A 4 6.21 4.22 -5.29
C ALA A 4 5.59 4.44 -6.68
N PRO A 5 6.37 4.36 -7.77
CA PRO A 5 5.90 4.74 -9.11
C PRO A 5 4.83 3.78 -9.66
N ALA A 6 4.71 2.57 -9.11
CA ALA A 6 3.74 1.57 -9.55
C ALA A 6 2.31 1.82 -9.06
N VAL A 7 2.10 2.76 -8.13
CA VAL A 7 0.81 3.05 -7.52
C VAL A 7 0.56 4.55 -7.55
N ASP A 8 -0.69 4.94 -7.83
CA ASP A 8 -1.10 6.34 -7.79
C ASP A 8 -0.78 6.96 -6.42
N PRO A 9 -0.23 8.18 -6.37
CA PRO A 9 0.16 8.85 -5.12
C PRO A 9 -0.98 9.01 -4.12
N VAL A 10 -2.22 9.25 -4.58
CA VAL A 10 -3.40 9.41 -3.71
C VAL A 10 -3.74 8.06 -3.07
N THR A 11 -3.71 6.98 -3.85
CA THR A 11 -3.93 5.62 -3.36
C THR A 11 -2.88 5.25 -2.31
N MET A 12 -1.60 5.50 -2.60
CA MET A 12 -0.52 5.16 -1.67
C MET A 12 -0.59 6.01 -0.39
N ALA A 13 -0.92 7.30 -0.50
CA ALA A 13 -1.12 8.16 0.66
C ALA A 13 -2.30 7.71 1.54
N ALA A 14 -3.41 7.26 0.94
CA ALA A 14 -4.55 6.72 1.66
C ALA A 14 -4.20 5.42 2.41
N VAL A 15 -3.44 4.53 1.79
CA VAL A 15 -2.91 3.32 2.45
C VAL A 15 -2.03 3.70 3.63
N VAL A 16 -1.03 4.57 3.44
CA VAL A 16 -0.14 5.02 4.51
C VAL A 16 -0.91 5.66 5.67
N LYS A 17 -1.91 6.48 5.36
CA LYS A 17 -2.76 7.10 6.38
C LYS A 17 -3.52 6.06 7.19
N GLN A 18 -4.05 5.03 6.52
CA GLN A 18 -4.78 3.93 7.17
C GLN A 18 -3.84 3.04 8.00
N GLU A 19 -2.62 2.76 7.52
CA GLU A 19 -1.70 1.80 8.12
C GLU A 19 -0.94 2.37 9.33
N SER A 20 -0.38 3.55 9.20
CA SER A 20 0.53 4.14 10.19
C SER A 20 0.17 5.55 10.64
N GLY A 21 -0.86 6.14 10.04
CA GLY A 21 -1.14 7.56 10.22
C GLY A 21 -0.04 8.48 9.66
N GLY A 22 0.84 7.95 8.80
CA GLY A 22 1.97 8.67 8.25
C GLY A 22 3.26 8.59 9.10
N GLN A 23 3.26 7.79 10.16
CA GLN A 23 4.43 7.65 11.04
C GLN A 23 5.42 6.60 10.49
N PRO A 24 6.70 6.96 10.26
CA PRO A 24 7.63 6.06 9.57
C PRO A 24 8.20 4.94 10.46
N TRP A 25 8.16 5.08 11.77
CA TRP A 25 8.79 4.15 12.71
C TRP A 25 7.78 3.49 13.63
N VAL A 26 6.72 2.96 13.04
CA VAL A 26 5.70 2.16 13.75
C VAL A 26 6.04 0.68 13.63
N VAL A 27 5.95 -0.03 14.73
CA VAL A 27 6.03 -1.49 14.82
C VAL A 27 4.75 -2.01 15.43
N ASN A 28 4.03 -2.85 14.69
CA ASN A 28 2.88 -3.58 15.20
C ASN A 28 3.25 -5.06 15.40
N ASN A 29 3.25 -5.52 16.65
CA ASN A 29 3.48 -6.92 16.96
C ASN A 29 2.18 -7.71 16.79
N ASN A 30 2.15 -8.64 15.84
CA ASN A 30 0.97 -9.42 15.48
C ASN A 30 0.58 -10.46 16.53
N THR A 31 1.50 -10.89 17.39
CA THR A 31 1.24 -11.83 18.47
C THR A 31 0.57 -11.14 19.64
N THR A 32 1.12 -10.01 20.08
CA THR A 32 0.61 -9.25 21.22
C THR A 32 -0.48 -8.24 20.84
N ARG A 33 -0.66 -7.97 19.53
CA ARG A 33 -1.55 -6.93 18.96
C ARG A 33 -1.25 -5.52 19.49
N LYS A 34 0.02 -5.29 19.83
CA LYS A 34 0.48 -3.99 20.32
C LYS A 34 1.18 -3.22 19.21
N SER A 35 0.65 -2.03 18.90
CA SER A 35 1.29 -1.06 18.01
C SER A 35 2.06 -0.03 18.82
N THR A 36 3.29 0.28 18.41
CA THR A 36 4.16 1.25 19.09
C THR A 36 4.85 2.12 18.03
N ALA A 37 4.71 3.43 18.18
CA ALA A 37 5.49 4.41 17.41
C ALA A 37 6.77 4.75 18.20
N PHE A 38 7.88 4.76 17.49
CA PHE A 38 9.20 5.05 18.06
C PHE A 38 9.69 6.43 17.61
N ALA A 39 10.55 7.04 18.42
CA ALA A 39 11.11 8.36 18.13
C ALA A 39 12.24 8.32 17.08
N SER A 40 12.77 7.15 16.76
CA SER A 40 13.86 7.00 15.78
C SER A 40 13.80 5.66 15.05
N LYS A 41 14.41 5.64 13.84
CA LYS A 41 14.60 4.41 13.06
C LYS A 41 15.33 3.34 13.88
N ALA A 42 16.41 3.71 14.56
CA ALA A 42 17.23 2.76 15.32
C ALA A 42 16.41 2.05 16.43
N ALA A 43 15.56 2.79 17.14
CA ALA A 43 14.70 2.22 18.18
C ALA A 43 13.64 1.28 17.58
N ALA A 44 13.03 1.64 16.44
CA ALA A 44 12.06 0.79 15.75
C ALA A 44 12.71 -0.50 15.23
N VAL A 45 13.91 -0.39 14.63
CA VAL A 45 14.69 -1.55 14.15
C VAL A 45 15.00 -2.49 15.30
N ALA A 46 15.54 -1.99 16.42
CA ALA A 46 15.87 -2.81 17.58
C ALA A 46 14.64 -3.55 18.13
N ALA A 47 13.50 -2.86 18.23
CA ALA A 47 12.25 -3.46 18.67
C ALA A 47 11.76 -4.55 17.71
N ALA A 48 11.76 -4.29 16.40
CA ALA A 48 11.32 -5.25 15.39
C ALA A 48 12.22 -6.49 15.35
N VAL A 49 13.56 -6.31 15.39
CA VAL A 49 14.54 -7.40 15.44
C VAL A 49 14.32 -8.28 16.66
N ALA A 50 14.08 -7.69 17.84
CA ALA A 50 13.81 -8.43 19.06
C ALA A 50 12.54 -9.29 18.95
N VAL A 51 11.48 -8.79 18.30
CA VAL A 51 10.23 -9.55 18.10
C VAL A 51 10.45 -10.68 17.09
N VAL A 52 11.06 -10.38 15.95
CA VAL A 52 11.36 -11.39 14.91
C VAL A 52 12.30 -12.48 15.45
N GLY A 53 13.27 -12.10 16.26
CA GLY A 53 14.19 -13.06 16.91
C GLY A 53 13.51 -14.06 17.86
N ARG A 54 12.30 -13.76 18.33
CA ARG A 54 11.46 -14.70 19.09
C ARG A 54 10.54 -15.56 18.21
N GLY A 55 10.67 -15.46 16.87
CA GLY A 55 9.80 -16.18 15.93
C GLY A 55 8.41 -15.54 15.74
N GLU A 56 8.19 -14.35 16.29
CA GLU A 56 6.95 -13.59 16.13
C GLU A 56 6.97 -12.77 14.85
N SER A 57 5.80 -12.36 14.33
CA SER A 57 5.74 -11.46 13.19
C SER A 57 5.36 -10.05 13.57
N VAL A 58 5.90 -9.09 12.81
CA VAL A 58 5.63 -7.65 12.98
C VAL A 58 5.28 -7.01 11.64
N ASP A 59 4.45 -5.95 11.70
CA ASP A 59 4.25 -5.04 10.58
C ASP A 59 5.03 -3.76 10.86
N MET A 60 5.71 -3.22 9.82
CA MET A 60 6.75 -2.23 9.99
C MET A 60 6.58 -1.02 9.07
N GLY A 61 6.75 0.17 9.63
CA GLY A 61 6.91 1.41 8.91
C GLY A 61 5.61 1.99 8.34
N LEU A 62 5.75 2.89 7.36
CA LEU A 62 4.65 3.67 6.78
C LEU A 62 3.52 2.81 6.23
N ALA A 63 3.85 1.80 5.44
CA ALA A 63 2.92 0.91 4.76
C ALA A 63 2.73 -0.43 5.51
N GLN A 64 3.22 -0.52 6.75
CA GLN A 64 3.08 -1.67 7.65
C GLN A 64 3.45 -3.00 6.98
N ILE A 65 4.68 -3.07 6.46
CA ILE A 65 5.20 -4.26 5.79
C ILE A 65 5.41 -5.39 6.79
N ASN A 66 4.75 -6.53 6.56
CA ASN A 66 4.89 -7.69 7.43
C ASN A 66 6.28 -8.33 7.30
N SER A 67 6.89 -8.70 8.42
CA SER A 67 8.23 -9.31 8.46
C SER A 67 8.34 -10.60 7.64
N LYS A 68 7.24 -11.35 7.48
CA LYS A 68 7.19 -12.57 6.66
C LYS A 68 7.31 -12.28 5.16
N ASN A 69 7.08 -11.05 4.72
CA ASN A 69 7.25 -10.65 3.32
C ASN A 69 8.69 -10.23 3.00
N LEU A 70 9.53 -9.94 4.00
CA LEU A 70 10.90 -9.45 3.79
C LEU A 70 11.76 -10.37 2.90
N PRO A 71 11.78 -11.70 3.10
CA PRO A 71 12.57 -12.58 2.24
C PRO A 71 12.17 -12.49 0.76
N ALA A 72 10.87 -12.43 0.48
CA ALA A 72 10.35 -12.32 -0.88
C ALA A 72 10.63 -10.94 -1.51
N LEU A 73 10.74 -9.90 -0.70
CA LEU A 73 11.06 -8.55 -1.13
C LEU A 73 12.59 -8.32 -1.22
N GLY A 74 13.40 -9.26 -0.76
CA GLY A 74 14.86 -9.10 -0.67
C GLY A 74 15.30 -8.01 0.30
N LEU A 75 14.51 -7.77 1.37
CA LEU A 75 14.74 -6.71 2.33
C LEU A 75 15.12 -7.24 3.71
N THR A 76 15.94 -6.47 4.42
CA THR A 76 16.19 -6.66 5.86
C THR A 76 15.22 -5.80 6.69
N VAL A 77 15.13 -6.10 8.00
CA VAL A 77 14.37 -5.29 8.97
C VAL A 77 14.86 -3.84 8.98
N GLU A 78 16.16 -3.60 8.85
CA GLU A 78 16.72 -2.25 8.83
C GLU A 78 16.33 -1.47 7.57
N GLN A 79 16.38 -2.14 6.41
CA GLN A 79 16.05 -1.52 5.12
C GLN A 79 14.57 -1.15 5.02
N VAL A 80 13.67 -1.99 5.55
CA VAL A 80 12.24 -1.72 5.48
C VAL A 80 11.80 -0.50 6.30
N PHE A 81 12.60 -0.03 7.26
CA PHE A 81 12.34 1.22 7.98
C PHE A 81 12.87 2.47 7.27
N ASP A 82 13.52 2.35 6.11
CA ASP A 82 13.70 3.49 5.23
C ASP A 82 12.36 3.86 4.59
N PRO A 83 11.93 5.15 4.68
CA PRO A 83 10.61 5.54 4.21
C PRO A 83 10.37 5.24 2.73
N CYS A 84 11.38 5.47 1.88
CA CYS A 84 11.24 5.25 0.44
C CYS A 84 11.19 3.76 0.10
N THR A 85 12.04 2.97 0.73
CA THR A 85 12.05 1.50 0.62
C THR A 85 10.73 0.90 1.11
N ASN A 86 10.19 1.40 2.21
CA ASN A 86 8.91 0.94 2.77
C ASN A 86 7.74 1.22 1.81
N LEU A 87 7.68 2.44 1.25
CA LEU A 87 6.65 2.80 0.27
C LEU A 87 6.77 1.97 -1.01
N ALA A 88 7.99 1.74 -1.51
CA ALA A 88 8.22 0.89 -2.67
C ALA A 88 7.76 -0.55 -2.42
N ALA A 89 8.07 -1.10 -1.25
CA ALA A 89 7.62 -2.44 -0.85
C ALA A 89 6.09 -2.52 -0.77
N GLY A 90 5.43 -1.54 -0.14
CA GLY A 90 3.97 -1.46 -0.08
C GLY A 90 3.32 -1.36 -1.45
N ALA A 91 3.88 -0.52 -2.34
CA ALA A 91 3.40 -0.38 -3.70
C ALA A 91 3.53 -1.69 -4.51
N ASN A 92 4.65 -2.40 -4.36
CA ASN A 92 4.86 -3.69 -5.04
C ASN A 92 3.85 -4.75 -4.55
N ILE A 93 3.59 -4.82 -3.24
CA ILE A 93 2.58 -5.71 -2.67
C ILE A 93 1.19 -5.38 -3.21
N LEU A 94 0.82 -4.09 -3.23
CA LEU A 94 -0.49 -3.66 -3.72
C LEU A 94 -0.66 -3.92 -5.22
N ALA A 95 0.37 -3.65 -6.03
CA ALA A 95 0.37 -3.92 -7.46
C ALA A 95 0.25 -5.43 -7.76
N ALA A 96 0.96 -6.27 -7.00
CA ALA A 96 0.83 -7.73 -7.11
C ALA A 96 -0.58 -8.22 -6.71
N GLY A 97 -1.19 -7.59 -5.71
CA GLY A 97 -2.58 -7.83 -5.34
C GLY A 97 -3.55 -7.43 -6.45
N TYR A 98 -3.32 -6.30 -7.10
CA TYR A 98 -4.12 -5.83 -8.23
C TYR A 98 -4.05 -6.79 -9.43
N ALA A 99 -2.85 -7.25 -9.78
CA ALA A 99 -2.65 -8.20 -10.86
C ALA A 99 -3.40 -9.54 -10.65
N ARG A 100 -3.72 -9.88 -9.40
CA ARG A 100 -4.46 -11.10 -9.05
C ARG A 100 -5.97 -10.88 -8.94
N ALA A 101 -6.38 -9.73 -8.42
CA ALA A 101 -7.77 -9.44 -8.09
C ALA A 101 -8.51 -8.68 -9.20
N ASP A 102 -7.78 -8.15 -10.17
CA ASP A 102 -8.26 -7.30 -11.28
C ASP A 102 -9.16 -6.13 -10.83
N SER A 103 -8.96 -5.68 -9.59
CA SER A 103 -9.68 -4.54 -9.02
C SER A 103 -8.91 -3.92 -7.86
N LEU A 104 -9.02 -2.60 -7.67
CA LEU A 104 -8.41 -1.92 -6.54
C LEU A 104 -8.99 -2.39 -5.20
N GLY A 105 -10.30 -2.62 -5.13
CA GLY A 105 -10.95 -3.14 -3.93
C GLY A 105 -10.45 -4.52 -3.54
N GLY A 106 -10.31 -5.42 -4.52
CA GLY A 106 -9.72 -6.75 -4.33
C GLY A 106 -8.24 -6.68 -3.94
N ALA A 107 -7.47 -5.78 -4.55
CA ALA A 107 -6.06 -5.55 -4.21
C ALA A 107 -5.88 -5.06 -2.77
N LEU A 108 -6.68 -4.10 -2.33
CA LEU A 108 -6.69 -3.60 -0.96
C LEU A 108 -7.14 -4.68 0.04
N SER A 109 -8.17 -5.46 -0.32
CA SER A 109 -8.57 -6.64 0.47
C SER A 109 -7.42 -7.63 0.64
N MET A 110 -6.70 -7.94 -0.45
CA MET A 110 -5.51 -8.80 -0.43
C MET A 110 -4.39 -8.20 0.40
N TYR A 111 -4.15 -6.89 0.27
CA TYR A 111 -3.13 -6.19 1.04
C TYR A 111 -3.31 -6.42 2.55
N ASN A 112 -4.54 -6.28 3.03
CA ASN A 112 -4.87 -6.44 4.45
C ASN A 112 -5.01 -7.90 4.89
N THR A 113 -5.60 -8.78 4.06
CA THR A 113 -6.03 -10.13 4.49
C THR A 113 -5.39 -11.28 3.72
N GLY A 114 -4.69 -11.01 2.63
CA GLY A 114 -4.21 -12.02 1.68
C GLY A 114 -5.29 -12.59 0.76
N ARG A 115 -6.54 -12.13 0.85
CA ARG A 115 -7.70 -12.61 0.09
C ARG A 115 -8.46 -11.46 -0.55
N SER A 116 -8.81 -11.60 -1.82
CA SER A 116 -9.57 -10.57 -2.57
C SER A 116 -11.05 -10.48 -2.17
N ASP A 117 -11.62 -11.54 -1.61
CA ASP A 117 -13.03 -11.75 -1.31
C ASP A 117 -13.38 -11.72 0.19
N SER A 118 -12.48 -11.19 1.03
CA SER A 118 -12.67 -11.17 2.48
C SER A 118 -13.58 -10.03 2.93
N LYS A 119 -14.58 -10.33 3.80
CA LYS A 119 -15.40 -9.29 4.46
C LYS A 119 -14.55 -8.30 5.26
N ILE A 120 -13.49 -8.76 5.92
CA ILE A 120 -12.53 -7.92 6.65
C ILE A 120 -11.78 -7.02 5.67
N GLY A 121 -11.34 -7.58 4.54
CA GLY A 121 -10.67 -6.83 3.48
C GLY A 121 -11.60 -5.79 2.82
N ALA A 122 -12.89 -6.10 2.65
CA ALA A 122 -13.86 -5.12 2.16
C ALA A 122 -14.03 -3.96 3.14
N ALA A 123 -14.10 -4.22 4.45
CA ALA A 123 -14.14 -3.17 5.47
C ALA A 123 -12.86 -2.32 5.50
N TYR A 124 -11.69 -2.95 5.31
CA TYR A 124 -10.43 -2.24 5.17
C TYR A 124 -10.43 -1.33 3.93
N THR A 125 -10.89 -1.84 2.79
CA THR A 125 -11.02 -1.08 1.53
C THR A 125 -11.86 0.19 1.74
N GLN A 126 -12.99 0.10 2.43
CA GLN A 126 -13.82 1.26 2.76
C GLN A 126 -13.08 2.27 3.64
N LYS A 127 -12.27 1.82 4.60
CA LYS A 127 -11.44 2.70 5.42
C LYS A 127 -10.41 3.44 4.58
N VAL A 128 -9.71 2.75 3.68
CA VAL A 128 -8.71 3.37 2.79
C VAL A 128 -9.37 4.41 1.88
N PHE A 129 -10.54 4.11 1.31
CA PHE A 129 -11.29 5.09 0.50
C PHE A 129 -11.71 6.30 1.32
N GLY A 130 -12.16 6.09 2.56
CA GLY A 130 -12.46 7.18 3.49
C GLY A 130 -11.25 8.07 3.81
N GLN A 131 -10.05 7.51 3.89
CA GLN A 131 -8.82 8.28 4.11
C GLN A 131 -8.44 9.17 2.92
N ALA A 132 -8.81 8.78 1.70
CA ALA A 132 -8.51 9.55 0.51
C ALA A 132 -9.31 10.86 0.42
N GLY A 133 -10.50 10.91 1.03
CA GLY A 133 -11.42 12.05 0.94
C GLY A 133 -11.95 12.34 -0.47
N VAL A 134 -11.54 11.52 -1.44
CA VAL A 134 -11.89 11.59 -2.87
C VAL A 134 -11.93 10.17 -3.43
N GLN A 135 -12.41 10.01 -4.67
CA GLN A 135 -12.25 8.73 -5.37
C GLN A 135 -10.76 8.37 -5.46
N VAL A 136 -10.40 7.22 -4.90
CA VAL A 136 -9.02 6.73 -4.96
C VAL A 136 -8.75 6.24 -6.40
N PRO A 137 -7.80 6.85 -7.13
CA PRO A 137 -7.47 6.43 -8.48
C PRO A 137 -6.99 4.96 -8.50
N ALA A 138 -7.24 4.31 -9.62
CA ALA A 138 -6.71 2.97 -9.86
C ALA A 138 -5.18 2.97 -9.90
N ILE A 139 -4.59 1.80 -9.73
CA ILE A 139 -3.16 1.59 -9.95
C ILE A 139 -2.86 1.91 -11.43
N PRO A 140 -1.74 2.59 -11.75
CA PRO A 140 -1.38 2.85 -13.14
C PRO A 140 -1.38 1.58 -13.98
N GLY A 141 -2.11 1.59 -15.10
CA GLY A 141 -2.33 0.42 -15.96
C GLY A 141 -3.53 -0.44 -15.60
N GLY A 142 -4.20 -0.16 -14.48
CA GLY A 142 -5.46 -0.80 -14.09
C GLY A 142 -6.70 -0.01 -14.55
N GLN A 143 -7.84 -0.68 -14.62
CA GLN A 143 -9.11 0.00 -14.84
C GLN A 143 -9.55 0.74 -13.56
N LEU A 144 -10.15 1.92 -13.73
CA LEU A 144 -10.78 2.63 -12.61
C LEU A 144 -11.82 1.72 -11.96
N ALA A 145 -11.73 1.53 -10.64
CA ALA A 145 -12.77 0.86 -9.90
C ALA A 145 -14.08 1.65 -10.10
N LYS A 146 -15.11 1.01 -10.65
CA LYS A 146 -16.45 1.60 -10.67
C LYS A 146 -16.92 1.68 -9.22
N LEU A 147 -16.75 2.83 -8.59
CA LEU A 147 -17.42 3.14 -7.34
C LEU A 147 -18.90 3.34 -7.63
N PRO A 148 -19.82 2.94 -6.73
CA PRO A 148 -21.21 3.37 -6.84
C PRO A 148 -21.21 4.90 -6.87
N GLU A 149 -21.99 5.42 -7.80
CA GLU A 149 -22.09 6.84 -8.12
C GLU A 149 -22.44 7.65 -6.87
N LEU A 150 -21.42 8.20 -6.22
CA LEU A 150 -21.63 9.29 -5.26
C LEU A 150 -21.89 10.52 -6.14
N VAL A 151 -23.17 10.91 -6.19
CA VAL A 151 -23.60 12.18 -6.78
C VAL A 151 -22.97 13.30 -5.98
N VAL A 152 -21.77 13.70 -6.34
CA VAL A 152 -21.20 14.97 -5.89
C VAL A 152 -21.87 16.02 -6.74
N ALA A 153 -22.73 16.83 -6.14
CA ALA A 153 -23.30 18.00 -6.80
C ALA A 153 -22.15 18.85 -7.33
N SER A 154 -21.94 18.82 -8.65
CA SER A 154 -20.88 19.54 -9.33
C SER A 154 -21.21 21.03 -9.36
N SER A 155 -20.46 21.84 -8.61
CA SER A 155 -20.38 23.29 -8.82
C SER A 155 -19.20 23.69 -9.71
N PHE A 156 -18.70 22.81 -10.55
CA PHE A 156 -17.73 23.15 -11.59
C PHE A 156 -18.35 22.99 -12.98
N ALA A 157 -19.23 23.96 -13.28
CA ALA A 157 -19.73 24.15 -14.64
C ALA A 157 -18.70 24.94 -15.45
N THR A 158 -18.36 24.37 -16.61
CA THR A 158 -18.04 25.01 -17.88
C THR A 158 -16.73 25.78 -18.04
N ASN A 159 -15.70 25.04 -18.46
CA ASN A 159 -14.80 25.60 -19.48
C ASN A 159 -14.42 24.52 -20.51
N PRO A 160 -15.05 24.47 -21.71
CA PRO A 160 -14.77 23.46 -22.71
C PRO A 160 -13.40 23.59 -23.40
N ALA A 161 -12.66 24.67 -23.18
CA ALA A 161 -11.34 24.89 -23.76
C ALA A 161 -10.18 24.17 -23.03
N ALA A 162 -10.41 23.64 -21.82
CA ALA A 162 -9.37 22.97 -21.05
C ALA A 162 -9.26 21.45 -21.32
N MET A 163 -10.19 20.85 -22.05
CA MET A 163 -10.21 19.40 -22.31
C MET A 163 -9.40 18.95 -23.54
N ALA A 164 -8.78 19.87 -24.28
CA ALA A 164 -8.10 19.54 -25.54
C ALA A 164 -6.58 19.31 -25.44
N ALA A 165 -5.97 19.35 -24.26
CA ALA A 165 -4.50 19.45 -24.14
C ALA A 165 -3.82 18.39 -23.27
N VAL A 166 -4.44 17.28 -22.88
CA VAL A 166 -3.73 16.20 -22.17
C VAL A 166 -3.72 14.94 -23.03
N ARG A 167 -2.89 14.93 -24.05
CA ARG A 167 -2.37 13.68 -24.63
C ARG A 167 -1.22 13.22 -23.75
N LEU A 168 -1.48 12.34 -22.81
CA LEU A 168 -0.43 11.61 -22.10
C LEU A 168 0.20 10.59 -23.07
N THR A 169 1.36 10.93 -23.60
CA THR A 169 2.25 9.94 -24.22
C THR A 169 2.85 9.12 -23.09
N VAL A 170 2.36 7.91 -22.89
CA VAL A 170 2.96 6.94 -21.96
C VAL A 170 4.24 6.44 -22.60
N THR A 171 5.38 6.98 -22.21
CA THR A 171 6.67 6.36 -22.46
C THR A 171 6.83 5.20 -21.50
N PRO A 172 7.12 3.96 -21.96
CA PRO A 172 7.36 2.84 -21.07
C PRO A 172 8.57 3.14 -20.19
N SER A 173 8.40 2.97 -18.87
CA SER A 173 9.47 3.15 -17.88
C SER A 173 10.61 2.17 -18.16
N PRO A 174 11.89 2.62 -18.18
CA PRO A 174 13.04 1.73 -18.34
C PRO A 174 13.23 0.73 -17.19
N PHE A 175 12.47 0.85 -16.12
CA PHE A 175 12.48 -0.06 -14.97
C PHE A 175 11.60 -1.31 -15.12
N ALA A 176 10.82 -1.45 -16.20
CA ALA A 176 9.96 -2.62 -16.40
C ALA A 176 10.73 -3.88 -16.86
N ALA A 177 12.01 -3.77 -17.20
CA ALA A 177 12.79 -4.85 -17.82
C ALA A 177 13.58 -5.73 -16.84
N GLY A 178 13.40 -5.62 -15.52
CA GLY A 178 14.23 -6.34 -14.54
C GLY A 178 13.50 -7.03 -13.39
N LEU A 179 12.20 -6.94 -13.29
CA LEU A 179 11.46 -7.57 -12.19
C LEU A 179 10.94 -8.94 -12.66
N SER A 180 11.69 -9.99 -12.33
CA SER A 180 11.13 -11.35 -12.35
C SER A 180 9.85 -11.38 -11.50
N PRO A 181 8.78 -12.06 -11.95
CA PRO A 181 7.56 -12.13 -11.16
C PRO A 181 7.87 -12.79 -9.83
N VAL A 182 7.72 -12.02 -8.74
CA VAL A 182 7.89 -12.52 -7.38
C VAL A 182 6.81 -13.57 -7.15
N LYS A 183 7.17 -14.86 -7.29
CA LYS A 183 6.35 -16.00 -6.88
C LYS A 183 6.38 -16.14 -5.35
N ALA A 184 6.13 -15.10 -4.61
CA ALA A 184 6.07 -15.19 -3.17
C ALA A 184 4.63 -15.39 -2.72
N ALA A 185 4.42 -16.35 -1.82
CA ALA A 185 3.20 -16.47 -1.07
C ALA A 185 3.02 -15.18 -0.24
N PHE A 186 2.11 -14.33 -0.68
CA PHE A 186 1.78 -13.08 -0.01
C PHE A 186 1.29 -13.38 1.42
N GLN A 187 1.95 -12.80 2.42
CA GLN A 187 1.51 -12.85 3.81
C GLN A 187 0.87 -11.50 4.15
N PRO A 188 -0.43 -11.48 4.47
CA PRO A 188 -1.13 -10.25 4.79
C PRO A 188 -0.62 -9.65 6.09
N ALA A 189 -0.72 -8.33 6.21
CA ALA A 189 -0.70 -7.65 7.49
C ALA A 189 -1.85 -8.20 8.34
N SER A 190 -1.58 -8.72 9.51
CA SER A 190 -2.62 -9.40 10.33
C SER A 190 -3.25 -8.40 11.30
N TRP A 191 -4.16 -7.59 10.78
CA TRP A 191 -5.05 -6.77 11.60
C TRP A 191 -6.28 -7.61 11.99
N ARG A 192 -6.43 -7.92 13.25
CA ARG A 192 -7.67 -8.39 13.84
C ARG A 192 -8.09 -7.46 14.97
#